data_d4f89940d032f26eaf25fe250cc881dd
#
_entry.id   d4f89940d032f26eaf25fe250cc881dd
#
_cell.length_a   1.000
_cell.length_b   1.000
_cell.length_c   1.000
_cell.angle_alpha   90.00
_cell.angle_beta   90.00
_cell.angle_gamma   90.00
#
_symmetry.space_group_name_H-M   'P 1'
#
loop_
_entity.id
_entity.type
_entity.pdbx_description
1 polymer ?
#
loop_
_entity_poly.entity_id
_entity_poly.type
_entity_poly.pdbx_seq_one_letter_code
_entity_poly.pdbx_strand_id
1 'polypeptide(L)'
;DRPGAFPSELLRYAEPLSRESALFRFLTESPATMLCYTLIRNDAVEDGVYRFMAERDVLIAGPLIREREIRGALMVGDKAGDVFFNDEEVGYLQTVALQLHQLIENDRLFNDYITRRSFERELDIASAIQQRLFPERAPEKRGLAIHYYNRPYIKVTGDYYDFITIDRNRTALVI
;
A
#
# COMPACT_ATOMS: atom_id res chain seq x y z
N ASP A 1 -11.95 8.21 -12.56
CA ASP A 1 -11.20 7.02 -13.02
C ASP A 1 -9.72 7.29 -12.80
N ARG A 2 -9.13 6.64 -11.81
CA ARG A 2 -7.68 6.68 -11.58
C ARG A 2 -7.01 5.72 -12.57
N PRO A 3 -6.05 6.16 -13.39
CA PRO A 3 -5.30 5.25 -14.25
C PRO A 3 -4.52 4.26 -13.34
N GLY A 4 -4.78 2.97 -13.51
CA GLY A 4 -4.17 1.89 -12.73
C GLY A 4 -5.04 1.29 -11.62
N ALA A 5 -6.25 1.78 -11.39
CA ALA A 5 -7.18 1.09 -10.52
C ALA A 5 -7.68 -0.19 -11.21
N PHE A 6 -7.68 -1.30 -10.48
CA PHE A 6 -8.37 -2.52 -10.89
C PHE A 6 -9.79 -2.17 -11.34
N PRO A 7 -10.27 -2.71 -12.46
CA PRO A 7 -11.64 -2.46 -12.90
C PRO A 7 -12.61 -2.72 -11.76
N SER A 8 -13.44 -1.72 -11.46
CA SER A 8 -14.41 -1.80 -10.34
C SER A 8 -15.36 -3.01 -10.46
N GLU A 9 -15.50 -3.55 -11.66
CA GLU A 9 -16.28 -4.75 -11.93
C GLU A 9 -15.62 -6.03 -11.37
N LEU A 10 -14.29 -6.13 -11.36
CA LEU A 10 -13.57 -7.24 -10.74
C LEU A 10 -13.56 -7.16 -9.20
N LEU A 11 -13.64 -5.98 -8.64
CA LEU A 11 -13.74 -5.78 -7.18
C LEU A 11 -15.10 -6.20 -6.61
N ARG A 12 -16.14 -6.36 -7.44
CA ARG A 12 -17.45 -6.87 -7.00
C ARG A 12 -17.40 -8.31 -6.46
N TYR A 13 -16.35 -9.06 -6.79
CA TYR A 13 -16.14 -10.43 -6.34
C TYR A 13 -15.05 -10.54 -5.27
N ALA A 14 -14.47 -9.43 -4.81
CA ALA A 14 -13.48 -9.44 -3.76
C ALA A 14 -14.15 -9.16 -2.41
N GLU A 15 -14.32 -10.20 -1.60
CA GLU A 15 -14.78 -10.08 -0.22
C GLU A 15 -13.57 -10.05 0.73
N PRO A 16 -13.63 -9.25 1.83
CA PRO A 16 -12.61 -9.30 2.85
C PRO A 16 -12.58 -10.68 3.52
N LEU A 17 -11.47 -11.40 3.40
CA LEU A 17 -11.26 -12.63 4.13
C LEU A 17 -10.85 -12.32 5.56
N SER A 18 -11.72 -12.66 6.54
CA SER A 18 -11.40 -12.47 7.96
C SER A 18 -10.19 -13.32 8.36
N ARG A 19 -9.27 -12.72 9.14
CA ARG A 19 -8.13 -13.43 9.74
C ARG A 19 -8.55 -14.51 10.73
N GLU A 20 -9.77 -14.43 11.25
CA GLU A 20 -10.36 -15.41 12.18
C GLU A 20 -11.03 -16.56 11.45
N SER A 21 -11.19 -16.48 10.12
CA SER A 21 -11.82 -17.55 9.35
C SER A 21 -10.99 -18.83 9.38
N ALA A 22 -11.66 -19.97 9.39
CA ALA A 22 -11.01 -21.28 9.35
C ALA A 22 -10.12 -21.43 8.11
N LEU A 23 -10.58 -20.91 6.95
CA LEU A 23 -9.80 -20.92 5.72
C LEU A 23 -8.49 -20.13 5.87
N PHE A 24 -8.52 -18.91 6.46
CA PHE A 24 -7.31 -18.11 6.62
C PHE A 24 -6.29 -18.82 7.53
N ARG A 25 -6.73 -19.40 8.64
CA ARG A 25 -5.86 -20.16 9.56
C ARG A 25 -5.24 -21.35 8.84
N PHE A 26 -6.04 -22.13 8.14
CA PHE A 26 -5.56 -23.30 7.39
C PHE A 26 -4.50 -22.90 6.34
N LEU A 27 -4.79 -21.88 5.52
CA LEU A 27 -3.83 -21.42 4.51
C LEU A 27 -2.54 -20.88 5.13
N THR A 28 -2.60 -20.33 6.36
CA THR A 28 -1.42 -19.86 7.09
C THR A 28 -0.54 -21.04 7.55
N GLU A 29 -1.14 -22.13 7.96
CA GLU A 29 -0.42 -23.34 8.38
C GLU A 29 0.11 -24.15 7.20
N SER A 30 -0.55 -24.07 6.05
CA SER A 30 -0.22 -24.82 4.83
C SER A 30 -0.13 -23.90 3.60
N PRO A 31 0.79 -22.94 3.56
CA PRO A 31 0.78 -21.85 2.58
C PRO A 31 1.09 -22.29 1.13
N ALA A 32 1.62 -23.48 0.93
CA ALA A 32 1.94 -23.97 -0.42
C ALA A 32 0.79 -24.80 -1.05
N THR A 33 -0.32 -24.96 -0.35
CA THR A 33 -1.37 -25.91 -0.74
C THR A 33 -2.54 -25.20 -1.37
N MET A 34 -2.91 -25.59 -2.60
CA MET A 34 -4.25 -25.35 -3.13
C MET A 34 -5.21 -26.33 -2.48
N LEU A 35 -6.22 -25.80 -1.82
CA LEU A 35 -7.23 -26.58 -1.16
C LEU A 35 -8.33 -26.95 -2.17
N CYS A 36 -8.50 -28.23 -2.47
CA CYS A 36 -9.61 -28.70 -3.29
C CYS A 36 -10.68 -29.32 -2.41
N TYR A 37 -11.93 -28.89 -2.57
CA TYR A 37 -13.09 -29.38 -1.81
C TYR A 37 -13.21 -30.88 -1.80
N THR A 38 -12.91 -31.56 -2.91
CA THR A 38 -12.96 -33.02 -3.03
C THR A 38 -11.88 -33.76 -2.23
N LEU A 39 -10.75 -33.08 -1.96
CA LEU A 39 -9.65 -33.63 -1.15
C LEU A 39 -9.87 -33.41 0.36
N ILE A 40 -10.77 -32.49 0.73
CA ILE A 40 -11.10 -32.18 2.14
C ILE A 40 -11.83 -33.33 2.86
N ARG A 41 -12.36 -34.30 2.13
CA ARG A 41 -12.99 -35.49 2.72
C ARG A 41 -12.05 -36.42 3.48
N ASN A 42 -10.77 -36.18 3.48
CA ASN A 42 -9.80 -36.84 4.35
C ASN A 42 -9.68 -36.07 5.68
N ASP A 43 -9.75 -36.80 6.78
CA ASP A 43 -9.79 -36.39 8.21
C ASP A 43 -8.80 -35.31 8.69
N ALA A 44 -8.06 -34.66 7.78
CA ALA A 44 -7.01 -33.71 8.08
C ALA A 44 -7.43 -32.24 7.98
N VAL A 45 -8.62 -31.94 7.48
CA VAL A 45 -9.09 -30.56 7.32
C VAL A 45 -10.21 -30.28 8.30
N GLU A 46 -10.08 -29.23 9.08
CA GLU A 46 -11.08 -28.81 10.08
C GLU A 46 -12.47 -28.63 9.44
N ASP A 47 -13.51 -29.12 10.11
CA ASP A 47 -14.92 -28.93 9.74
C ASP A 47 -15.28 -27.49 9.40
N GLY A 48 -14.57 -26.51 10.01
CA GLY A 48 -14.76 -25.10 9.77
C GLY A 48 -14.33 -24.63 8.38
N VAL A 49 -13.27 -25.23 7.80
CA VAL A 49 -12.80 -24.91 6.44
C VAL A 49 -13.79 -25.44 5.41
N TYR A 50 -14.23 -26.69 5.60
CA TYR A 50 -15.24 -27.33 4.77
C TYR A 50 -16.53 -26.50 4.74
N ARG A 51 -17.02 -26.10 5.91
CA ARG A 51 -18.24 -25.29 6.03
C ARG A 51 -18.09 -23.95 5.36
N PHE A 52 -16.94 -23.26 5.57
CA PHE A 52 -16.65 -21.98 4.94
C PHE A 52 -16.70 -22.05 3.41
N MET A 53 -16.12 -23.11 2.82
CA MET A 53 -16.10 -23.31 1.37
C MET A 53 -17.49 -23.68 0.84
N ALA A 54 -18.21 -24.59 1.53
CA ALA A 54 -19.54 -25.03 1.14
C ALA A 54 -20.58 -23.89 1.17
N GLU A 55 -20.55 -23.04 2.18
CA GLU A 55 -21.47 -21.89 2.30
C GLU A 55 -21.28 -20.84 1.17
N ARG A 56 -20.16 -20.89 0.45
CA ARG A 56 -19.80 -19.95 -0.61
C ARG A 56 -19.66 -20.58 -1.99
N ASP A 57 -20.08 -21.84 -2.12
CA ASP A 57 -19.93 -22.62 -3.35
C ASP A 57 -18.49 -22.61 -3.90
N VAL A 58 -17.48 -22.60 -3.00
CA VAL A 58 -16.06 -22.63 -3.33
C VAL A 58 -15.58 -24.06 -3.42
N LEU A 59 -15.04 -24.46 -4.57
CA LEU A 59 -14.45 -25.79 -4.78
C LEU A 59 -12.94 -25.81 -4.62
N ILE A 60 -12.27 -24.72 -4.97
CA ILE A 60 -10.82 -24.59 -4.84
C ILE A 60 -10.49 -23.27 -4.17
N ALA A 61 -9.59 -23.29 -3.19
CA ALA A 61 -9.01 -22.11 -2.58
C ALA A 61 -7.49 -22.18 -2.60
N GLY A 62 -6.84 -21.12 -3.06
CA GLY A 62 -5.39 -21.00 -3.11
C GLY A 62 -4.90 -19.72 -2.45
N PRO A 63 -3.81 -19.77 -1.67
CA PRO A 63 -3.31 -18.61 -0.98
C PRO A 63 -2.62 -17.63 -1.94
N LEU A 64 -2.82 -16.32 -1.70
CA LEU A 64 -2.02 -15.24 -2.25
C LEU A 64 -0.99 -14.84 -1.21
N ILE A 65 0.27 -15.25 -1.41
CA ILE A 65 1.33 -15.17 -0.39
C ILE A 65 2.32 -14.07 -0.74
N ARG A 66 2.67 -13.23 0.26
CA ARG A 66 3.74 -12.26 0.19
C ARG A 66 4.67 -12.41 1.39
N GLU A 67 5.98 -12.50 1.16
CA GLU A 67 7.00 -12.55 2.22
C GLU A 67 6.68 -13.58 3.32
N ARG A 68 6.10 -14.71 2.93
CA ARG A 68 5.58 -15.78 3.80
C ARG A 68 4.30 -15.44 4.58
N GLU A 69 3.65 -14.33 4.29
CA GLU A 69 2.36 -13.97 4.87
C GLU A 69 1.24 -14.12 3.85
N ILE A 70 0.10 -14.60 4.30
CA ILE A 70 -1.12 -14.64 3.48
C ILE A 70 -1.71 -13.25 3.41
N ARG A 71 -1.90 -12.77 2.19
CA ARG A 71 -2.53 -11.48 1.88
C ARG A 71 -3.93 -11.62 1.32
N GLY A 72 -4.29 -12.82 0.87
CA GLY A 72 -5.60 -13.13 0.33
C GLY A 72 -5.69 -14.58 -0.08
N ALA A 73 -6.79 -14.93 -0.71
CA ALA A 73 -6.99 -16.23 -1.30
C ALA A 73 -7.69 -16.09 -2.66
N LEU A 74 -7.24 -16.87 -3.64
CA LEU A 74 -8.00 -17.13 -4.85
C LEU A 74 -9.02 -18.23 -4.54
N MET A 75 -10.30 -17.94 -4.75
CA MET A 75 -11.37 -18.89 -4.56
C MET A 75 -12.07 -19.12 -5.90
N VAL A 76 -12.29 -20.38 -6.24
CA VAL A 76 -12.92 -20.81 -7.48
C VAL A 76 -14.11 -21.70 -7.14
N GLY A 77 -15.26 -21.37 -7.70
CA GLY A 77 -16.49 -22.09 -7.51
C GLY A 77 -16.66 -23.26 -8.49
N ASP A 78 -17.92 -23.63 -8.73
CA ASP A 78 -18.30 -24.73 -9.58
C ASP A 78 -17.83 -24.58 -11.03
N LYS A 79 -17.45 -25.72 -11.60
CA LYS A 79 -17.09 -25.81 -13.00
C LYS A 79 -18.36 -26.13 -13.82
N ALA A 80 -18.56 -25.41 -14.91
CA ALA A 80 -19.67 -25.66 -15.79
C ALA A 80 -19.67 -27.15 -16.27
N GLY A 81 -20.75 -27.86 -16.02
CA GLY A 81 -20.95 -29.25 -16.50
C GLY A 81 -20.67 -30.35 -15.49
N ASP A 82 -20.76 -30.12 -14.19
CA ASP A 82 -20.61 -31.13 -13.11
C ASP A 82 -19.31 -31.96 -13.18
N VAL A 83 -18.23 -31.35 -13.66
CA VAL A 83 -16.93 -32.01 -13.82
C VAL A 83 -15.97 -31.53 -12.73
N PHE A 84 -15.34 -32.47 -12.01
CA PHE A 84 -14.31 -32.15 -11.02
C PHE A 84 -13.06 -31.55 -11.67
N PHE A 85 -12.33 -30.71 -10.89
CA PHE A 85 -11.02 -30.24 -11.31
C PHE A 85 -10.00 -31.39 -11.27
N ASN A 86 -9.21 -31.52 -12.32
CA ASN A 86 -8.09 -32.45 -12.36
C ASN A 86 -6.80 -31.78 -11.88
N ASP A 87 -5.73 -32.57 -11.69
CA ASP A 87 -4.45 -32.09 -11.18
C ASP A 87 -3.79 -31.03 -12.07
N GLU A 88 -3.97 -31.12 -13.38
CA GLU A 88 -3.45 -30.15 -14.33
C GLU A 88 -4.15 -28.79 -14.19
N GLU A 89 -5.47 -28.80 -14.05
CA GLU A 89 -6.27 -27.60 -13.82
C GLU A 89 -5.96 -26.96 -12.46
N VAL A 90 -5.75 -27.75 -11.42
CA VAL A 90 -5.31 -27.25 -10.12
C VAL A 90 -3.91 -26.60 -10.23
N GLY A 91 -2.99 -27.23 -10.95
CA GLY A 91 -1.67 -26.66 -11.24
C GLY A 91 -1.72 -25.35 -12.03
N TYR A 92 -2.65 -25.26 -12.98
CA TYR A 92 -2.92 -24.02 -13.70
C TYR A 92 -3.42 -22.92 -12.77
N LEU A 93 -4.38 -23.23 -11.88
CA LEU A 93 -4.90 -22.26 -10.90
C LEU A 93 -3.83 -21.79 -9.91
N GLN A 94 -2.87 -22.65 -9.53
CA GLN A 94 -1.71 -22.23 -8.74
C GLN A 94 -0.89 -21.16 -9.47
N THR A 95 -0.63 -21.36 -10.75
CA THR A 95 0.09 -20.41 -11.60
C THR A 95 -0.67 -19.07 -11.69
N VAL A 96 -1.99 -19.13 -11.88
CA VAL A 96 -2.86 -17.95 -11.89
C VAL A 96 -2.83 -17.23 -10.56
N ALA A 97 -2.88 -17.93 -9.43
CA ALA A 97 -2.79 -17.33 -8.10
C ALA A 97 -1.47 -16.57 -7.89
N LEU A 98 -0.35 -17.15 -8.34
CA LEU A 98 0.96 -16.49 -8.30
C LEU A 98 1.01 -15.24 -9.17
N GLN A 99 0.46 -15.29 -10.38
CA GLN A 99 0.41 -14.13 -11.28
C GLN A 99 -0.50 -13.01 -10.73
N LEU A 100 -1.67 -13.36 -10.21
CA LEU A 100 -2.57 -12.41 -9.58
C LEU A 100 -1.91 -11.71 -8.39
N HIS A 101 -1.21 -12.47 -7.55
CA HIS A 101 -0.44 -11.89 -6.45
C HIS A 101 0.58 -10.85 -6.93
N GLN A 102 1.36 -11.18 -7.97
CA GLN A 102 2.34 -10.26 -8.54
C GLN A 102 1.69 -8.99 -9.12
N LEU A 103 0.55 -9.13 -9.80
CA LEU A 103 -0.18 -7.99 -10.35
C LEU A 103 -0.70 -7.07 -9.24
N ILE A 104 -1.30 -7.62 -8.19
CA ILE A 104 -1.80 -6.84 -7.05
C ILE A 104 -0.65 -6.11 -6.34
N GLU A 105 0.49 -6.76 -6.16
CA GLU A 105 1.65 -6.16 -5.52
C GLU A 105 2.28 -5.05 -6.39
N ASN A 106 2.38 -5.26 -7.70
CA ASN A 106 2.86 -4.24 -8.62
C ASN A 106 1.96 -2.99 -8.61
N ASP A 107 0.64 -3.17 -8.64
CA ASP A 107 -0.31 -2.05 -8.55
C ASP A 107 -0.13 -1.27 -7.24
N ARG A 108 0.01 -1.98 -6.11
CA ARG A 108 0.26 -1.36 -4.81
C ARG A 108 1.55 -0.54 -4.78
N LEU A 109 2.66 -1.14 -5.25
CA LEU A 109 3.95 -0.46 -5.32
C LEU A 109 3.91 0.76 -6.23
N PHE A 110 3.18 0.67 -7.33
CA PHE A 110 3.00 1.79 -8.23
C PHE A 110 2.22 2.93 -7.56
N ASN A 111 1.13 2.61 -6.85
CA ASN A 111 0.36 3.61 -6.11
C ASN A 111 1.17 4.26 -4.97
N ASP A 112 1.96 3.49 -4.23
CA ASP A 112 2.88 4.00 -3.21
C ASP A 112 3.93 4.95 -3.84
N TYR A 113 4.48 4.57 -5.00
CA TYR A 113 5.42 5.40 -5.76
C TYR A 113 4.80 6.73 -6.19
N ILE A 114 3.59 6.71 -6.77
CA ILE A 114 2.89 7.92 -7.20
C ILE A 114 2.61 8.84 -6.01
N THR A 115 2.16 8.28 -4.88
CA THR A 115 1.88 9.04 -3.66
C THR A 115 3.15 9.72 -3.13
N ARG A 116 4.26 9.01 -3.03
CA ARG A 116 5.56 9.58 -2.62
C ARG A 116 6.03 10.67 -3.56
N ARG A 117 5.89 10.45 -4.86
CA ARG A 117 6.28 11.42 -5.88
C ARG A 117 5.47 12.71 -5.82
N SER A 118 4.16 12.60 -5.54
CA SER A 118 3.29 13.76 -5.32
C SER A 118 3.73 14.55 -4.09
N PHE A 119 3.97 13.86 -2.98
CA PHE A 119 4.44 14.48 -1.74
C PHE A 119 5.80 15.18 -1.90
N GLU A 120 6.73 14.56 -2.61
CA GLU A 120 8.03 15.18 -2.92
C GLU A 120 7.89 16.48 -3.70
N ARG A 121 6.97 16.53 -4.69
CA ARG A 121 6.68 17.75 -5.46
C ARG A 121 6.06 18.85 -4.59
N GLU A 122 5.14 18.48 -3.72
CA GLU A 122 4.52 19.42 -2.78
C GLU A 122 5.57 20.06 -1.86
N LEU A 123 6.52 19.25 -1.35
CA LEU A 123 7.64 19.76 -0.56
C LEU A 123 8.59 20.66 -1.37
N ASP A 124 8.82 20.37 -2.65
CA ASP A 124 9.63 21.24 -3.52
C ASP A 124 8.96 22.60 -3.72
N ILE A 125 7.66 22.62 -3.95
CA ILE A 125 6.89 23.86 -4.07
C ILE A 125 6.90 24.63 -2.76
N ALA A 126 6.65 23.96 -1.63
CA ALA A 126 6.67 24.57 -0.30
C ALA A 126 8.04 25.16 0.02
N SER A 127 9.12 24.45 -0.30
CA SER A 127 10.51 24.94 -0.14
C SER A 127 10.76 26.19 -0.98
N ALA A 128 10.34 26.19 -2.24
CA ALA A 128 10.51 27.36 -3.13
C ALA A 128 9.73 28.58 -2.64
N ILE A 129 8.52 28.37 -2.10
CA ILE A 129 7.73 29.45 -1.49
C ILE A 129 8.43 29.96 -0.22
N GLN A 130 8.83 29.06 0.67
CA GLN A 130 9.46 29.41 1.94
C GLN A 130 10.78 30.19 1.71
N GLN A 131 11.60 29.78 0.73
CA GLN A 131 12.83 30.49 0.39
C GLN A 131 12.59 31.96 -0.03
N ARG A 132 11.46 32.24 -0.66
CA ARG A 132 11.08 33.61 -1.04
C ARG A 132 10.58 34.45 0.14
N LEU A 133 10.19 33.82 1.23
CA LEU A 133 9.76 34.53 2.45
C LEU A 133 10.92 34.94 3.33
N PHE A 134 12.08 34.30 3.20
CA PHE A 134 13.25 34.69 3.94
C PHE A 134 13.87 36.00 3.38
N PRO A 135 14.41 36.87 4.22
CA PRO A 135 15.10 38.07 3.78
C PRO A 135 16.35 37.71 2.95
N GLU A 136 16.47 38.29 1.78
CA GLU A 136 17.62 38.04 0.90
C GLU A 136 18.96 38.62 1.49
N ARG A 137 18.86 39.66 2.28
CA ARG A 137 20.02 40.33 2.90
C ARG A 137 19.67 40.85 4.27
N ALA A 138 20.64 40.78 5.16
CA ALA A 138 20.55 41.52 6.41
C ALA A 138 20.61 43.03 6.17
N PRO A 139 19.91 43.88 6.95
CA PRO A 139 19.99 45.33 6.83
C PRO A 139 21.36 45.83 7.24
N GLU A 140 21.94 46.74 6.43
CA GLU A 140 23.18 47.37 6.75
C GLU A 140 22.97 48.45 7.82
N LYS A 141 23.64 48.32 8.94
CA LYS A 141 23.59 49.27 10.04
C LYS A 141 25.01 49.62 10.50
N ARG A 142 25.25 50.91 10.73
CA ARG A 142 26.58 51.39 11.20
C ARG A 142 26.92 50.76 12.55
N GLY A 143 28.04 50.04 12.60
CA GLY A 143 28.54 49.41 13.83
C GLY A 143 27.88 48.05 14.15
N LEU A 144 27.04 47.50 13.26
CA LEU A 144 26.40 46.19 13.46
C LEU A 144 26.62 45.32 12.22
N ALA A 145 27.21 44.15 12.41
CA ALA A 145 27.27 43.09 11.41
C ALA A 145 26.31 41.96 11.82
N ILE A 146 25.38 41.58 10.92
CA ILE A 146 24.42 40.52 11.17
C ILE A 146 24.77 39.36 10.26
N HIS A 147 25.01 38.20 10.88
CA HIS A 147 25.19 36.93 10.19
C HIS A 147 24.01 36.04 10.55
N TYR A 148 23.44 35.40 9.54
CA TYR A 148 22.32 34.50 9.72
C TYR A 148 22.55 33.26 8.89
N TYR A 149 21.98 32.13 9.35
CA TYR A 149 22.08 30.83 8.70
C TYR A 149 20.82 30.04 8.96
N ASN A 150 20.27 29.48 7.92
CA ASN A 150 19.14 28.54 8.02
C ASN A 150 19.40 27.33 7.12
N ARG A 151 19.24 26.14 7.67
CA ARG A 151 19.39 24.87 6.94
C ARG A 151 18.21 23.97 7.21
N PRO A 152 17.34 23.76 6.21
CA PRO A 152 16.24 22.82 6.36
C PRO A 152 16.75 21.41 6.67
N TYR A 153 16.06 20.66 7.54
CA TYR A 153 16.38 19.27 7.82
C TYR A 153 16.11 18.36 6.60
N ILE A 154 14.98 18.56 5.92
CA ILE A 154 14.63 17.83 4.68
C ILE A 154 14.55 18.83 3.52
N LYS A 155 13.43 19.53 3.34
CA LYS A 155 13.21 20.52 2.26
C LYS A 155 12.66 21.85 2.77
N VAL A 156 11.89 21.81 3.85
CA VAL A 156 11.30 22.97 4.51
C VAL A 156 11.79 23.05 5.95
N THR A 157 11.89 24.26 6.49
CA THR A 157 12.25 24.50 7.89
C THR A 157 11.00 24.88 8.68
N GLY A 158 10.95 24.51 9.96
CA GLY A 158 9.95 24.99 10.92
C GLY A 158 10.26 26.37 11.45
N ASP A 159 11.51 26.80 11.30
CA ASP A 159 11.97 28.09 11.79
C ASP A 159 11.75 29.17 10.75
N TYR A 160 11.52 30.41 11.22
CA TYR A 160 11.40 31.60 10.39
C TYR A 160 12.16 32.73 11.06
N TYR A 161 12.79 33.61 10.27
CA TYR A 161 13.39 34.85 10.76
C TYR A 161 13.13 35.96 9.76
N ASP A 162 13.08 37.20 10.28
CA ASP A 162 12.95 38.41 9.48
C ASP A 162 13.64 39.62 10.13
N PHE A 163 13.96 40.59 9.29
CA PHE A 163 14.56 41.88 9.70
C PHE A 163 13.60 43.01 9.38
N ILE A 164 12.95 43.56 10.40
CA ILE A 164 12.01 44.67 10.25
C ILE A 164 12.71 45.97 10.55
N THR A 165 12.96 46.83 9.55
CA THR A 165 13.51 48.13 9.75
C THR A 165 12.45 49.05 10.34
N ILE A 166 12.65 49.53 11.58
CA ILE A 166 11.74 50.43 12.29
C ILE A 166 12.06 51.88 11.93
N ASP A 167 13.33 52.27 12.00
CA ASP A 167 13.84 53.57 11.62
C ASP A 167 15.33 53.51 11.22
N ARG A 168 15.95 54.68 11.04
CA ARG A 168 17.36 54.75 10.63
C ARG A 168 18.33 54.03 11.58
N ASN A 169 18.01 53.97 12.85
CA ASN A 169 18.90 53.44 13.91
C ASN A 169 18.40 52.13 14.51
N ARG A 170 17.13 51.72 14.27
CA ARG A 170 16.52 50.55 14.89
C ARG A 170 16.05 49.56 13.85
N THR A 171 16.38 48.31 14.08
CA THR A 171 15.88 47.14 13.34
C THR A 171 15.41 46.11 14.37
N ALA A 172 14.23 45.57 14.19
CA ALA A 172 13.77 44.40 14.92
C ALA A 172 14.26 43.16 14.20
N LEU A 173 14.75 42.19 14.96
CA LEU A 173 14.98 40.81 14.52
C LEU A 173 13.85 39.97 15.08
N VAL A 174 13.19 39.26 14.21
CA VAL A 174 12.13 38.27 14.57
C VAL A 174 12.67 36.90 14.27
N ILE A 175 12.50 36.00 15.21
CA ILE A 175 12.87 34.60 15.08
C ILE A 175 11.70 33.75 15.56
#